data_453c43544c1673c0e5ea91209bd85ea4
#
_entry.id   453c43544c1673c0e5ea91209bd85ea4
#
_cell.length_a   1.000
_cell.length_b   1.000
_cell.length_c   1.000
_cell.angle_alpha   90.00
_cell.angle_beta   90.00
_cell.angle_gamma   90.00
#
_symmetry.space_group_name_H-M   'P 1'
#
loop_
_entity.id
_entity.type
_entity.pdbx_description
1 polymer ?
#
loop_
_entity_poly.entity_id
_entity_poly.type
_entity_poly.pdbx_seq_one_letter_code
_entity_poly.pdbx_strand_id
1 'polypeptide(L)'
;MKEMKTQLILFSLLLLGSTAWAQQPCLSQDAYREKVEAYSQILKQQKLKTLASSEARKIAHTGFLPKIDVNADGTLNMSDLSAWNEPVGEYRNHTYQGVFVVSQPLYTGGALNAQHQIAKADEKLNQLNEELTLDQIHYQSCLLYTSDAA
;
A
#
# COMPACT_ATOMS: atom_id res chain seq x y z
N MET A 1 -23.17 -31.00 -65.53
CA MET A 1 -22.31 -31.91 -64.75
C MET A 1 -21.01 -31.27 -64.25
N LYS A 2 -20.39 -30.30 -64.94
CA LYS A 2 -19.17 -29.61 -64.48
C LYS A 2 -19.42 -28.66 -63.31
N GLU A 3 -20.52 -27.92 -63.35
CA GLU A 3 -20.88 -26.94 -62.32
C GLU A 3 -21.18 -27.60 -60.95
N MET A 4 -21.79 -28.76 -60.95
CA MET A 4 -22.15 -29.50 -59.75
C MET A 4 -20.91 -30.07 -59.02
N LYS A 5 -19.87 -30.42 -59.78
CA LYS A 5 -18.59 -30.88 -59.21
C LYS A 5 -17.76 -29.77 -58.56
N THR A 6 -17.79 -28.56 -59.14
CA THR A 6 -17.11 -27.38 -58.57
C THR A 6 -17.79 -26.89 -57.30
N GLN A 7 -19.13 -26.95 -57.21
CA GLN A 7 -19.86 -26.62 -55.97
C GLN A 7 -19.57 -27.59 -54.84
N LEU A 8 -19.47 -28.89 -55.15
CA LEU A 8 -19.15 -29.94 -54.16
C LEU A 8 -17.73 -29.82 -53.61
N ILE A 9 -16.78 -29.43 -54.47
CA ILE A 9 -15.36 -29.18 -54.04
C ILE A 9 -15.25 -27.92 -53.16
N LEU A 10 -16.00 -26.87 -53.48
CA LEU A 10 -16.03 -25.63 -52.66
C LEU A 10 -16.67 -25.88 -51.27
N PHE A 11 -17.73 -26.72 -51.24
CA PHE A 11 -18.38 -27.09 -49.98
C PHE A 11 -17.51 -27.99 -49.10
N SER A 12 -16.73 -28.90 -49.70
CA SER A 12 -15.78 -29.75 -48.97
C SER A 12 -14.58 -28.93 -48.42
N LEU A 13 -14.14 -27.90 -49.14
CA LEU A 13 -13.05 -26.99 -48.69
C LEU A 13 -13.50 -26.12 -47.53
N LEU A 14 -14.79 -25.76 -47.45
CA LEU A 14 -15.36 -24.96 -46.34
C LEU A 14 -15.45 -25.75 -45.04
N LEU A 15 -15.65 -27.08 -45.13
CA LEU A 15 -15.74 -27.94 -43.93
C LEU A 15 -14.41 -28.31 -43.29
N LEU A 16 -13.31 -28.17 -44.01
CA LEU A 16 -11.95 -28.43 -43.48
C LEU A 16 -11.35 -27.25 -42.68
N GLY A 17 -11.96 -26.06 -42.75
CA GLY A 17 -11.47 -24.84 -42.08
C GLY A 17 -11.87 -24.69 -40.59
N SER A 18 -12.73 -25.58 -40.05
CA SER A 18 -13.34 -25.35 -38.71
C SER A 18 -12.71 -26.11 -37.55
N THR A 19 -11.62 -26.84 -37.76
CA THR A 19 -10.99 -27.64 -36.68
C THR A 19 -9.79 -27.00 -35.98
N ALA A 20 -9.42 -25.75 -36.30
CA ALA A 20 -8.20 -25.12 -35.79
C ALA A 20 -8.37 -24.32 -34.48
N TRP A 21 -9.58 -24.28 -33.87
CA TRP A 21 -9.85 -23.38 -32.73
C TRP A 21 -10.04 -24.07 -31.38
N ALA A 22 -9.71 -25.34 -31.24
CA ALA A 22 -9.98 -26.11 -30.01
C ALA A 22 -8.72 -26.50 -29.22
N GLN A 23 -7.57 -25.83 -29.44
CA GLN A 23 -6.41 -25.98 -28.55
C GLN A 23 -6.34 -24.78 -27.60
N GLN A 24 -7.18 -24.78 -26.57
CA GLN A 24 -6.86 -23.99 -25.39
C GLN A 24 -5.56 -24.56 -24.81
N PRO A 25 -4.50 -23.75 -24.64
CA PRO A 25 -3.29 -24.22 -24.02
C PRO A 25 -3.65 -24.73 -22.63
N CYS A 26 -3.44 -26.01 -22.39
CA CYS A 26 -3.62 -26.60 -21.06
C CYS A 26 -2.69 -25.86 -20.11
N LEU A 27 -3.26 -25.05 -19.22
CA LEU A 27 -2.48 -24.23 -18.30
C LEU A 27 -1.76 -25.18 -17.36
N SER A 28 -0.44 -25.18 -17.36
CA SER A 28 0.38 -25.94 -16.41
C SER A 28 0.02 -25.49 -14.97
N GLN A 29 0.10 -26.41 -14.01
CA GLN A 29 -0.18 -26.13 -12.60
C GLN A 29 0.66 -24.95 -12.08
N ASP A 30 1.94 -24.87 -12.48
CA ASP A 30 2.83 -23.79 -12.08
C ASP A 30 2.43 -22.45 -12.72
N ALA A 31 2.06 -22.43 -13.99
CA ALA A 31 1.57 -21.23 -14.66
C ALA A 31 0.21 -20.75 -14.09
N TYR A 32 -0.62 -21.67 -13.59
CA TYR A 32 -1.85 -21.33 -12.91
C TYR A 32 -1.57 -20.66 -11.56
N ARG A 33 -0.66 -21.22 -10.76
CA ARG A 33 -0.22 -20.65 -9.48
C ARG A 33 0.33 -19.24 -9.64
N GLU A 34 1.26 -19.06 -10.58
CA GLU A 34 1.85 -17.73 -10.86
C GLU A 34 0.79 -16.68 -11.20
N LYS A 35 -0.22 -17.05 -12.02
CA LYS A 35 -1.34 -16.16 -12.31
C LYS A 35 -2.18 -15.85 -11.09
N VAL A 36 -2.50 -16.84 -10.26
CA VAL A 36 -3.29 -16.65 -9.04
C VAL A 36 -2.56 -15.72 -8.07
N GLU A 37 -1.26 -15.88 -7.88
CA GLU A 37 -0.45 -14.97 -7.07
C GLU A 37 -0.46 -13.55 -7.62
N ALA A 38 -0.27 -13.38 -8.94
CA ALA A 38 -0.24 -12.07 -9.58
C ALA A 38 -1.58 -11.31 -9.47
N TYR A 39 -2.71 -12.02 -9.52
CA TYR A 39 -4.05 -11.42 -9.45
C TYR A 39 -4.63 -11.35 -8.04
N SER A 40 -4.10 -12.08 -7.06
CA SER A 40 -4.60 -12.11 -5.70
C SER A 40 -4.52 -10.74 -5.03
N GLN A 41 -5.66 -10.12 -4.77
CA GLN A 41 -5.75 -8.85 -4.05
C GLN A 41 -5.41 -9.02 -2.56
N ILE A 42 -5.71 -10.19 -1.99
CA ILE A 42 -5.41 -10.51 -0.59
C ILE A 42 -3.90 -10.55 -0.37
N LEU A 43 -3.14 -11.18 -1.28
CA LEU A 43 -1.69 -11.23 -1.20
C LEU A 43 -1.07 -9.84 -1.36
N LYS A 44 -1.59 -9.03 -2.30
CA LYS A 44 -1.14 -7.63 -2.46
C LYS A 44 -1.40 -6.80 -1.21
N GLN A 45 -2.57 -6.96 -0.60
CA GLN A 45 -2.90 -6.29 0.66
C GLN A 45 -1.95 -6.70 1.78
N GLN A 46 -1.63 -7.99 1.89
CA GLN A 46 -0.73 -8.48 2.93
C GLN A 46 0.70 -7.97 2.74
N LYS A 47 1.21 -7.95 1.50
CA LYS A 47 2.51 -7.34 1.16
C LYS A 47 2.57 -5.86 1.57
N LEU A 48 1.50 -5.10 1.32
CA LEU A 48 1.42 -3.70 1.75
C LEU A 48 1.40 -3.55 3.27
N LYS A 49 0.76 -4.47 4.01
CA LYS A 49 0.80 -4.50 5.48
C LYS A 49 2.20 -4.78 6.00
N THR A 50 2.92 -5.71 5.39
CA THR A 50 4.32 -6.01 5.74
C THR A 50 5.21 -4.79 5.52
N LEU A 51 5.05 -4.09 4.39
CA LEU A 51 5.76 -2.83 4.13
C LEU A 51 5.39 -1.76 5.15
N ALA A 52 4.10 -1.58 5.45
CA ALA A 52 3.65 -0.60 6.45
C ALA A 52 4.22 -0.88 7.84
N SER A 53 4.32 -2.15 8.27
CA SER A 53 4.91 -2.52 9.56
C SER A 53 6.42 -2.27 9.61
N SER A 54 7.14 -2.44 8.49
CA SER A 54 8.57 -2.11 8.41
C SER A 54 8.80 -0.60 8.55
N GLU A 55 7.95 0.23 7.96
CA GLU A 55 8.00 1.69 8.15
C GLU A 55 7.59 2.09 9.57
N ALA A 56 6.59 1.43 10.15
CA ALA A 56 6.20 1.65 11.55
C ALA A 56 7.35 1.38 12.53
N ARG A 57 8.18 0.35 12.27
CA ARG A 57 9.41 0.12 13.05
C ARG A 57 10.41 1.27 12.91
N LYS A 58 10.58 1.83 11.72
CA LYS A 58 11.45 3.01 11.51
C LYS A 58 10.91 4.21 12.27
N ILE A 59 9.59 4.43 12.26
CA ILE A 59 8.94 5.48 13.03
C ILE A 59 9.18 5.28 14.54
N ALA A 60 9.03 4.06 15.05
CA ALA A 60 9.31 3.77 16.45
C ALA A 60 10.78 4.08 16.83
N HIS A 61 11.71 3.91 15.89
CA HIS A 61 13.12 4.27 16.09
C HIS A 61 13.32 5.79 16.15
N THR A 62 12.50 6.59 15.44
CA THR A 62 12.65 8.06 15.48
C THR A 62 12.39 8.66 16.85
N GLY A 63 11.72 7.95 17.77
CA GLY A 63 11.56 8.37 19.15
C GLY A 63 12.87 8.57 19.93
N PHE A 64 13.97 8.00 19.44
CA PHE A 64 15.32 8.21 20.01
C PHE A 64 16.02 9.45 19.45
N LEU A 65 15.48 10.08 18.40
CA LEU A 65 16.08 11.25 17.78
C LEU A 65 15.56 12.55 18.40
N PRO A 66 16.36 13.64 18.37
CA PRO A 66 15.88 14.94 18.78
C PRO A 66 14.75 15.43 17.87
N LYS A 67 13.71 15.97 18.49
CA LYS A 67 12.59 16.63 17.81
C LYS A 67 12.84 18.12 17.74
N ILE A 68 12.69 18.68 16.54
CA ILE A 68 12.89 20.10 16.27
C ILE A 68 11.53 20.68 15.88
N ASP A 69 11.04 21.62 16.68
CA ASP A 69 9.80 22.34 16.43
C ASP A 69 10.11 23.81 16.17
N VAL A 70 9.50 24.37 15.13
CA VAL A 70 9.59 25.80 14.80
C VAL A 70 8.19 26.36 14.78
N ASN A 71 7.91 27.30 15.69
CA ASN A 71 6.61 27.98 15.78
C ASN A 71 6.80 29.46 15.49
N ALA A 72 5.96 30.01 14.63
CA ALA A 72 5.95 31.43 14.31
C ALA A 72 4.52 31.95 14.47
N ASP A 73 4.36 32.94 15.35
CA ASP A 73 3.08 33.54 15.63
C ASP A 73 3.11 35.04 15.28
N GLY A 74 2.03 35.48 14.61
CA GLY A 74 1.84 36.90 14.30
C GLY A 74 0.50 37.38 14.83
N THR A 75 0.49 38.38 15.67
CA THR A 75 -0.74 39.00 16.20
C THR A 75 -0.88 40.40 15.66
N LEU A 76 -2.04 40.68 15.04
CA LEU A 76 -2.46 42.00 14.59
C LEU A 76 -3.56 42.47 15.50
N ASN A 77 -3.33 43.58 16.23
CA ASN A 77 -4.34 44.25 17.05
C ASN A 77 -5.04 45.31 16.20
N MET A 78 -6.32 45.08 15.87
CA MET A 78 -7.17 46.00 15.11
C MET A 78 -8.04 46.89 16.03
N SER A 79 -7.71 47.01 17.32
CA SER A 79 -8.44 47.92 18.20
C SER A 79 -8.09 49.37 17.84
N ASP A 80 -9.11 50.09 17.37
CA ASP A 80 -9.04 51.51 17.10
C ASP A 80 -9.03 52.29 18.42
N LEU A 81 -7.83 52.66 18.88
CA LEU A 81 -7.61 53.42 20.10
C LEU A 81 -7.73 54.94 19.89
N SER A 82 -8.34 55.39 18.79
CA SER A 82 -8.56 56.81 18.49
C SER A 82 -9.54 57.50 19.42
N ALA A 83 -10.23 56.77 20.32
CA ALA A 83 -11.22 57.31 21.22
C ALA A 83 -10.64 57.90 22.54
N TRP A 84 -9.37 57.73 22.82
CA TRP A 84 -8.75 58.20 24.08
C TRP A 84 -7.65 59.19 23.78
N ASN A 85 -7.87 60.43 24.06
CA ASN A 85 -7.00 61.58 23.78
C ASN A 85 -5.78 61.67 24.67
N GLU A 86 -5.23 60.58 25.14
CA GLU A 86 -4.03 60.50 25.98
C GLU A 86 -2.85 59.99 25.16
N PRO A 87 -1.67 60.57 25.22
CA PRO A 87 -0.45 60.06 24.58
C PRO A 87 0.03 58.83 25.33
N VAL A 88 -0.62 57.71 25.16
CA VAL A 88 -0.14 56.40 25.60
C VAL A 88 0.94 56.00 24.63
N GLY A 89 2.13 55.72 25.11
CA GLY A 89 3.36 55.44 24.33
C GLY A 89 3.14 54.45 23.17
N GLU A 90 4.07 54.46 22.26
CA GLU A 90 4.09 53.73 20.97
C GLU A 90 3.37 52.39 21.02
N TYR A 91 2.07 52.37 20.60
CA TYR A 91 1.23 51.16 20.58
C TYR A 91 1.57 50.39 19.36
N ARG A 92 2.26 49.26 19.54
CA ARG A 92 2.54 48.33 18.40
C ARG A 92 1.29 47.59 18.00
N ASN A 93 0.79 47.91 16.82
CA ASN A 93 -0.38 47.23 16.22
C ASN A 93 -0.07 45.78 15.78
N HIS A 94 1.16 45.36 15.78
CA HIS A 94 1.57 44.06 15.35
C HIS A 94 2.69 43.52 16.25
N THR A 95 2.58 42.24 16.56
CA THR A 95 3.63 41.49 17.30
C THR A 95 3.95 40.22 16.53
N TYR A 96 5.21 39.98 16.29
CA TYR A 96 5.70 38.74 15.69
C TYR A 96 6.56 38.03 16.70
N GLN A 97 6.29 36.74 16.88
CA GLN A 97 7.08 35.86 17.75
C GLN A 97 7.52 34.63 16.97
N GLY A 98 8.80 34.32 17.01
CA GLY A 98 9.37 33.08 16.48
C GLY A 98 10.03 32.29 17.61
N VAL A 99 9.66 31.02 17.76
CA VAL A 99 10.24 30.14 18.78
C VAL A 99 10.79 28.88 18.10
N PHE A 100 12.05 28.59 18.37
CA PHE A 100 12.73 27.39 17.94
C PHE A 100 12.96 26.50 19.17
N VAL A 101 12.38 25.28 19.14
CA VAL A 101 12.45 24.34 20.27
C VAL A 101 13.11 23.06 19.79
N VAL A 102 14.15 22.64 20.50
CA VAL A 102 14.78 21.31 20.31
C VAL A 102 14.51 20.50 21.57
N SER A 103 13.83 19.37 21.41
CA SER A 103 13.51 18.48 22.52
C SER A 103 14.01 17.07 22.26
N GLN A 104 14.70 16.49 23.23
CA GLN A 104 15.17 15.11 23.17
C GLN A 104 14.94 14.41 24.49
N PRO A 105 14.20 13.30 24.54
CA PRO A 105 14.08 12.50 25.74
C PRO A 105 15.39 11.76 26.02
N LEU A 106 16.03 12.06 27.16
CA LEU A 106 17.27 11.40 27.59
C LEU A 106 16.97 10.07 28.30
N TYR A 107 15.87 10.00 29.02
CA TYR A 107 15.45 8.79 29.73
C TYR A 107 13.92 8.71 29.83
N THR A 108 13.35 7.57 29.44
CA THR A 108 11.90 7.33 29.41
C THR A 108 11.49 6.08 30.19
N GLY A 109 12.33 5.63 31.16
CA GLY A 109 12.03 4.43 31.92
C GLY A 109 11.94 3.14 31.07
N GLY A 110 12.59 3.10 29.91
CA GLY A 110 12.55 1.95 29.00
C GLY A 110 11.35 1.93 28.03
N ALA A 111 10.43 2.91 28.11
CA ALA A 111 9.23 2.95 27.27
C ALA A 111 9.55 2.97 25.76
N LEU A 112 10.50 3.79 25.33
CA LEU A 112 10.93 3.86 23.92
C LEU A 112 11.51 2.53 23.43
N ASN A 113 12.32 1.87 24.28
CA ASN A 113 12.88 0.57 23.94
C ASN A 113 11.78 -0.49 23.80
N ALA A 114 10.83 -0.52 24.74
CA ALA A 114 9.68 -1.42 24.68
C ALA A 114 8.84 -1.18 23.42
N GLN A 115 8.57 0.08 23.07
CA GLN A 115 7.83 0.45 21.87
C GLN A 115 8.54 0.01 20.59
N HIS A 116 9.85 0.17 20.51
CA HIS A 116 10.66 -0.32 19.39
C HIS A 116 10.63 -1.86 19.29
N GLN A 117 10.67 -2.57 20.42
CA GLN A 117 10.55 -4.03 20.48
C GLN A 117 9.18 -4.51 19.98
N ILE A 118 8.11 -3.83 20.39
CA ILE A 118 6.74 -4.13 19.94
C ILE A 118 6.66 -3.94 18.41
N ALA A 119 7.11 -2.82 17.88
CA ALA A 119 7.11 -2.57 16.44
C ALA A 119 7.91 -3.62 15.64
N LYS A 120 9.03 -4.11 16.21
CA LYS A 120 9.82 -5.19 15.63
C LYS A 120 9.07 -6.54 15.64
N ALA A 121 8.34 -6.82 16.70
CA ALA A 121 7.52 -8.03 16.81
C ALA A 121 6.35 -7.98 15.80
N ASP A 122 5.70 -6.81 15.66
CA ASP A 122 4.61 -6.60 14.70
C ASP A 122 5.07 -6.76 13.25
N GLU A 123 6.27 -6.27 12.92
CA GLU A 123 6.86 -6.50 11.59
C GLU A 123 7.03 -8.00 11.33
N LYS A 124 7.58 -8.75 12.29
CA LYS A 124 7.76 -10.19 12.17
C LYS A 124 6.43 -10.93 12.03
N LEU A 125 5.42 -10.52 12.79
CA LEU A 125 4.07 -11.08 12.72
C LEU A 125 3.45 -10.86 11.32
N ASN A 126 3.59 -9.65 10.75
CA ASN A 126 3.08 -9.37 9.41
C ASN A 126 3.82 -10.15 8.31
N GLN A 127 5.14 -10.39 8.45
CA GLN A 127 5.90 -11.25 7.56
C GLN A 127 5.38 -12.69 7.58
N LEU A 128 5.15 -13.26 8.77
CA LEU A 128 4.60 -14.60 8.91
C LEU A 128 3.18 -14.72 8.38
N ASN A 129 2.36 -13.68 8.55
CA ASN A 129 1.01 -13.62 7.98
C ASN A 129 1.03 -13.55 6.44
N GLU A 130 2.03 -12.91 5.86
CA GLU A 130 2.23 -12.89 4.40
C GLU A 130 2.56 -14.30 3.88
N GLU A 131 3.50 -15.01 4.52
CA GLU A 131 3.83 -16.40 4.21
C GLU A 131 2.60 -17.31 4.34
N LEU A 132 1.87 -17.20 5.45
CA LEU A 132 0.64 -17.97 5.68
C LEU A 132 -0.42 -17.71 4.62
N THR A 133 -0.59 -16.45 4.22
CA THR A 133 -1.55 -16.08 3.17
C THR A 133 -1.15 -16.68 1.82
N LEU A 134 0.13 -16.69 1.50
CA LEU A 134 0.66 -17.29 0.29
C LEU A 134 0.40 -18.81 0.28
N ASP A 135 0.67 -19.51 1.38
CA ASP A 135 0.41 -20.94 1.53
C ASP A 135 -1.08 -21.28 1.40
N GLN A 136 -1.95 -20.46 1.99
CA GLN A 136 -3.40 -20.62 1.84
C GLN A 136 -3.86 -20.45 0.38
N ILE A 137 -3.32 -19.48 -0.35
CA ILE A 137 -3.62 -19.27 -1.76
C ILE A 137 -3.13 -20.45 -2.60
N HIS A 138 -1.93 -20.96 -2.33
CA HIS A 138 -1.40 -22.15 -2.99
C HIS A 138 -2.28 -23.39 -2.74
N TYR A 139 -2.67 -23.61 -1.50
CA TYR A 139 -3.57 -24.72 -1.14
C TYR A 139 -4.92 -24.62 -1.87
N GLN A 140 -5.56 -23.45 -1.85
CA GLN A 140 -6.83 -23.24 -2.54
C GLN A 140 -6.70 -23.41 -4.06
N SER A 141 -5.63 -22.88 -4.66
CA SER A 141 -5.38 -23.03 -6.09
C SER A 141 -5.16 -24.49 -6.49
N CYS A 142 -4.52 -25.28 -5.65
CA CYS A 142 -4.31 -26.70 -5.86
C CYS A 142 -5.65 -27.47 -5.81
N LEU A 143 -6.51 -27.16 -4.84
CA LEU A 143 -7.85 -27.77 -4.73
C LEU A 143 -8.71 -27.47 -5.95
N LEU A 144 -8.74 -26.22 -6.41
CA LEU A 144 -9.52 -25.82 -7.60
C LEU A 144 -9.01 -26.52 -8.86
N TYR A 145 -7.68 -26.55 -9.06
CA TYR A 145 -7.08 -27.20 -10.20
C TYR A 145 -7.40 -28.70 -10.26
N THR A 146 -7.37 -29.40 -9.11
CA THR A 146 -7.70 -30.82 -9.05
C THR A 146 -9.20 -31.09 -9.20
N SER A 147 -10.06 -30.18 -8.75
CA SER A 147 -11.51 -30.29 -8.91
C SER A 147 -11.96 -30.11 -10.37
N ASP A 148 -11.33 -29.22 -11.12
CA ASP A 148 -11.64 -28.99 -12.55
C ASP A 148 -11.07 -30.08 -13.46
N ALA A 149 -10.05 -30.81 -12.99
CA ALA A 149 -9.41 -31.89 -13.75
C ALA A 149 -10.11 -33.25 -13.57
N ALA A 150 -11.10 -33.38 -12.68
CA ALA A 150 -11.86 -34.61 -12.42
C ALA A 150 -13.22 -34.60 -13.12
#